data_4026cafa4e305016666cdde0e8749c3b
#
_entry.id   4026cafa4e305016666cdde0e8749c3b
#
_cell.length_a   1.000
_cell.length_b   1.000
_cell.length_c   1.000
_cell.angle_alpha   90.00
_cell.angle_beta   90.00
_cell.angle_gamma   90.00
#
_symmetry.space_group_name_H-M   'P 1'
#
loop_
_entity.id
_entity.type
_entity.pdbx_description
1 polymer ?
#
loop_
_entity_poly.entity_id
_entity_poly.type
_entity_poly.pdbx_seq_one_letter_code
_entity_poly.pdbx_strand_id
1 'polypeptide(L)'
;MTRASVHTVNGEVNNMITAKMIIDRDYTLARTDEKLFCSFVEPLGRCIYGGLYEPGHPSADEKGFRRDVLDLIRPLNLTMNRFPGGNYTSTFRWEDSVGPKEKRPRRAEVAWQCIETNEFGLNEFADWSRLNGSDVMMTVNLATRGVLEAMDCVEYCNLEGGTYWSDLRRSHGYTAPHGYRYWCLSNEIDGPWQVGQSTGTNYGLLAREASKAMKLVDPDIKTVLAGSSSPDMPSFPDFDVDAMNAAWDQVDYLSVHNYISNLKGDTPNYLAKPLTTDRFFKQIGGLFSYIKAKNHSAHDLFISFDEFNTWHTVSGNERMEKPRWGIAPPLLEDTYTMEDAAALGSMLITILRNCDLVKIACMSELCNCISHIRTRTGGGCWVLPPYYAFLHYSRYGRGVVLIPRIDSPKYDSRDYSDVPYLDAVPVQNDDGTITVFAVNRSLTEKMTLRIELRGFEGDYTPNEWITMSHPDPKATNTEDRPANVSPRKGTADIEDGILCADLDPLSWNVIRLRRQK
;
A
#
# COMPACT_ATOMS: atom_id res chain seq x y z
N MET A 1 -3.21 30.63 23.73
CA MET A 1 -2.60 31.65 22.83
C MET A 1 -1.10 31.67 23.12
N THR A 2 -0.33 30.88 22.41
CA THR A 2 1.14 30.86 22.48
C THR A 2 1.67 31.79 21.40
N ARG A 3 2.39 32.84 21.83
CA ARG A 3 2.96 33.88 20.95
C ARG A 3 4.09 33.28 20.10
N ALA A 4 4.03 33.51 18.79
CA ALA A 4 5.14 33.25 17.88
C ALA A 4 6.32 34.16 18.23
N SER A 5 7.51 33.57 18.38
CA SER A 5 8.76 34.32 18.49
C SER A 5 9.25 34.71 17.09
N VAL A 6 9.34 36.01 16.82
CA VAL A 6 9.85 36.55 15.55
C VAL A 6 11.36 36.76 15.71
N HIS A 7 12.16 36.02 14.97
CA HIS A 7 13.58 36.31 14.78
C HIS A 7 13.78 36.97 13.40
N THR A 8 14.14 38.22 13.36
CA THR A 8 14.49 38.95 12.14
C THR A 8 16.00 38.85 11.89
N VAL A 9 16.37 38.14 10.83
CA VAL A 9 17.67 38.28 10.17
C VAL A 9 17.38 38.51 8.68
N ASN A 10 17.79 39.69 8.18
CA ASN A 10 17.68 40.11 6.77
C ASN A 10 16.27 40.19 6.17
N GLY A 11 15.35 40.93 6.76
CA GLY A 11 14.16 41.48 6.05
C GLY A 11 13.10 40.47 5.56
N GLU A 12 13.33 39.17 5.62
CA GLU A 12 12.34 38.13 5.42
C GLU A 12 11.80 37.66 6.78
N VAL A 13 10.51 37.86 7.02
CA VAL A 13 9.83 37.29 8.20
C VAL A 13 9.75 35.78 7.94
N ASN A 14 10.76 35.05 8.38
CA ASN A 14 10.70 33.57 8.42
C ASN A 14 9.68 33.19 9.52
N ASN A 15 8.44 32.98 9.14
CA ASN A 15 7.43 32.41 10.02
C ASN A 15 7.85 30.96 10.33
N MET A 16 8.32 30.73 11.55
CA MET A 16 8.69 29.41 12.03
C MET A 16 7.72 28.96 13.12
N ILE A 17 7.11 27.82 12.92
CA ILE A 17 6.24 27.19 13.93
C ILE A 17 7.03 26.14 14.70
N THR A 18 6.61 25.85 15.92
CA THR A 18 7.27 24.84 16.76
C THR A 18 6.29 23.72 17.09
N ALA A 19 6.74 22.49 16.90
CA ALA A 19 6.06 21.30 17.39
C ALA A 19 6.95 20.56 18.41
N LYS A 20 6.32 19.93 19.39
CA LYS A 20 7.01 19.11 20.41
C LYS A 20 6.53 17.67 20.31
N MET A 21 7.45 16.73 20.43
CA MET A 21 7.19 15.30 20.45
C MET A 21 7.91 14.68 21.64
N ILE A 22 7.15 14.00 22.50
CA ILE A 22 7.71 13.21 23.60
C ILE A 22 7.55 11.74 23.19
N ILE A 23 8.64 11.01 23.19
CA ILE A 23 8.70 9.59 22.92
C ILE A 23 9.14 8.89 24.22
N ASP A 24 8.28 8.05 24.77
CA ASP A 24 8.56 7.29 25.96
C ASP A 24 8.68 5.81 25.58
N ARG A 25 9.76 5.16 26.06
CA ARG A 25 10.07 3.76 25.77
C ARG A 25 8.95 2.81 26.20
N ASP A 26 8.25 3.13 27.30
CA ASP A 26 7.25 2.24 27.88
C ASP A 26 5.88 2.36 27.19
N TYR A 27 5.67 3.41 26.39
CA TYR A 27 4.43 3.58 25.63
C TYR A 27 4.53 2.94 24.24
N THR A 28 4.42 1.62 24.20
CA THR A 28 4.42 0.84 22.97
C THR A 28 3.01 0.60 22.45
N LEU A 29 2.82 0.63 21.13
CA LEU A 29 1.59 0.23 20.48
C LEU A 29 1.61 -1.27 20.15
N ALA A 30 2.40 -1.64 19.15
CA ALA A 30 2.58 -3.01 18.68
C ALA A 30 3.86 -3.11 17.84
N ARG A 31 4.30 -4.34 17.60
CA ARG A 31 5.30 -4.63 16.57
C ARG A 31 4.65 -4.59 15.18
N THR A 32 5.32 -3.96 14.22
CA THR A 32 4.92 -3.99 12.82
C THR A 32 4.97 -5.43 12.27
N ASP A 33 3.94 -5.82 11.54
CA ASP A 33 3.97 -7.05 10.75
C ASP A 33 4.79 -6.83 9.47
N GLU A 34 5.55 -7.82 9.03
CA GLU A 34 6.33 -7.76 7.80
C GLU A 34 5.46 -7.49 6.57
N LYS A 35 4.20 -7.91 6.60
CA LYS A 35 3.22 -7.71 5.53
C LYS A 35 2.64 -6.28 5.46
N LEU A 36 3.09 -5.35 6.29
CA LEU A 36 2.80 -3.92 6.10
C LEU A 36 3.59 -3.30 4.94
N PHE A 37 4.59 -4.00 4.41
CA PHE A 37 5.52 -3.52 3.38
C PHE A 37 5.32 -4.27 2.06
N CYS A 38 4.08 -4.29 1.58
CA CYS A 38 3.66 -5.02 0.39
C CYS A 38 3.25 -4.07 -0.74
N SER A 39 3.09 -4.64 -1.93
CA SER A 39 2.54 -3.94 -3.08
C SER A 39 1.52 -4.80 -3.81
N PHE A 40 1.02 -4.29 -4.93
CA PHE A 40 -0.05 -4.85 -5.70
C PHE A 40 0.27 -4.80 -7.19
N VAL A 41 -0.06 -5.85 -7.91
CA VAL A 41 0.14 -5.98 -9.35
C VAL A 41 -1.13 -6.54 -10.00
N GLU A 42 -1.67 -5.81 -10.95
CA GLU A 42 -2.88 -6.19 -11.69
C GLU A 42 -2.61 -6.17 -13.20
N PRO A 43 -3.23 -7.03 -14.01
CA PRO A 43 -3.31 -6.88 -15.46
C PRO A 43 -4.17 -5.66 -15.85
N LEU A 44 -3.72 -4.49 -15.43
CA LEU A 44 -4.32 -3.18 -15.65
C LEU A 44 -3.40 -2.33 -16.51
N GLY A 45 -3.89 -1.85 -17.66
CA GLY A 45 -3.12 -0.96 -18.52
C GLY A 45 -1.70 -1.47 -18.75
N ARG A 46 -0.69 -0.64 -18.45
CA ARG A 46 0.72 -0.98 -18.60
C ARG A 46 1.41 -1.39 -17.28
N CYS A 47 0.67 -1.82 -16.26
CA CYS A 47 1.31 -2.29 -15.02
C CYS A 47 2.22 -3.48 -15.31
N ILE A 48 1.73 -4.47 -16.03
CA ILE A 48 2.48 -5.67 -16.43
C ILE A 48 3.16 -5.47 -17.79
N TYR A 49 2.37 -5.40 -18.86
CA TYR A 49 2.89 -5.31 -20.24
C TYR A 49 3.42 -3.91 -20.55
N GLY A 50 4.73 -3.79 -20.83
CA GLY A 50 5.43 -2.51 -20.95
C GLY A 50 5.81 -1.88 -19.61
N GLY A 51 5.50 -2.57 -18.50
CA GLY A 51 5.91 -2.25 -17.14
C GLY A 51 6.88 -3.31 -16.60
N LEU A 52 6.37 -4.30 -15.86
CA LEU A 52 7.20 -5.38 -15.30
C LEU A 52 7.72 -6.35 -16.36
N TYR A 53 6.94 -6.55 -17.42
CA TYR A 53 7.17 -7.53 -18.48
C TYR A 53 7.10 -6.85 -19.85
N GLU A 54 8.21 -6.94 -20.60
CA GLU A 54 8.34 -6.39 -21.94
C GLU A 54 9.36 -7.24 -22.72
N PRO A 55 8.95 -8.38 -23.30
CA PRO A 55 9.84 -9.20 -24.12
C PRO A 55 10.43 -8.40 -25.27
N GLY A 56 11.75 -8.53 -25.49
CA GLY A 56 12.46 -7.76 -26.51
C GLY A 56 12.97 -6.39 -26.07
N HIS A 57 12.63 -5.92 -24.85
CA HIS A 57 13.24 -4.73 -24.30
C HIS A 57 14.74 -4.97 -24.02
N PRO A 58 15.65 -3.97 -24.26
CA PRO A 58 17.09 -4.17 -24.04
C PRO A 58 17.48 -4.59 -22.62
N SER A 59 16.69 -4.23 -21.60
CA SER A 59 16.91 -4.65 -20.22
C SER A 59 16.16 -5.91 -19.82
N ALA A 60 15.36 -6.51 -20.72
CA ALA A 60 14.61 -7.72 -20.40
C ALA A 60 15.55 -8.92 -20.24
N ASP A 61 15.22 -9.81 -19.30
CA ASP A 61 15.87 -11.11 -19.20
C ASP A 61 15.28 -12.10 -20.22
N GLU A 62 15.75 -13.36 -20.18
CA GLU A 62 15.27 -14.41 -21.09
C GLU A 62 13.80 -14.76 -20.90
N LYS A 63 13.19 -14.40 -19.76
CA LYS A 63 11.75 -14.58 -19.48
C LYS A 63 10.91 -13.37 -19.88
N GLY A 64 11.54 -12.25 -20.26
CA GLY A 64 10.90 -11.01 -20.64
C GLY A 64 10.67 -10.02 -19.49
N PHE A 65 11.25 -10.25 -18.31
CA PHE A 65 11.13 -9.35 -17.16
C PHE A 65 12.11 -8.19 -17.28
N ARG A 66 11.63 -6.95 -17.12
CA ARG A 66 12.44 -5.74 -17.17
C ARG A 66 13.34 -5.63 -15.94
N ARG A 67 14.65 -5.79 -16.12
CA ARG A 67 15.64 -5.70 -15.02
C ARG A 67 15.81 -4.28 -14.51
N ASP A 68 15.75 -3.27 -15.38
CA ASP A 68 15.80 -1.86 -14.98
C ASP A 68 14.65 -1.48 -14.05
N VAL A 69 13.44 -1.98 -14.30
CA VAL A 69 12.29 -1.80 -13.39
C VAL A 69 12.50 -2.58 -12.09
N LEU A 70 12.99 -3.81 -12.17
CA LEU A 70 13.28 -4.63 -11.00
C LEU A 70 14.33 -3.98 -10.09
N ASP A 71 15.32 -3.27 -10.66
CA ASP A 71 16.33 -2.53 -9.90
C ASP A 71 15.76 -1.32 -9.13
N LEU A 72 14.62 -0.76 -9.57
CA LEU A 72 13.85 0.24 -8.82
C LEU A 72 12.96 -0.40 -7.74
N ILE A 73 12.51 -1.64 -7.95
CA ILE A 73 11.61 -2.34 -7.02
C ILE A 73 12.39 -2.98 -5.85
N ARG A 74 13.51 -3.62 -6.10
CA ARG A 74 14.30 -4.30 -5.05
C ARG A 74 14.62 -3.45 -3.83
N PRO A 75 15.00 -2.16 -3.98
CA PRO A 75 15.24 -1.29 -2.84
C PRO A 75 14.03 -1.09 -1.93
N LEU A 76 12.80 -1.27 -2.44
CA LEU A 76 11.56 -1.19 -1.66
C LEU A 76 11.43 -2.33 -0.64
N ASN A 77 12.23 -3.40 -0.77
CA ASN A 77 12.25 -4.53 0.15
C ASN A 77 10.84 -5.08 0.45
N LEU A 78 10.06 -5.28 -0.63
CA LEU A 78 8.69 -5.79 -0.55
C LEU A 78 8.68 -7.20 -0.02
N THR A 79 7.83 -7.48 0.96
CA THR A 79 7.71 -8.82 1.54
C THR A 79 6.71 -9.69 0.79
N MET A 80 5.70 -9.08 0.17
CA MET A 80 4.67 -9.79 -0.57
C MET A 80 4.08 -8.89 -1.65
N ASN A 81 3.55 -9.47 -2.74
CA ASN A 81 2.79 -8.77 -3.76
C ASN A 81 1.44 -9.45 -3.98
N ARG A 82 0.38 -8.67 -3.97
CA ARG A 82 -0.98 -9.13 -4.29
C ARG A 82 -1.14 -9.29 -5.80
N PHE A 83 -1.74 -10.41 -6.27
CA PHE A 83 -1.92 -10.74 -7.68
C PHE A 83 -3.09 -11.73 -7.88
N PRO A 84 -3.81 -11.71 -9.01
CA PRO A 84 -3.88 -10.67 -10.05
C PRO A 84 -4.76 -9.51 -9.63
N GLY A 85 -5.17 -9.56 -8.42
CA GLY A 85 -5.84 -8.70 -7.51
C GLY A 85 -6.80 -7.75 -7.99
N GLY A 86 -7.31 -6.73 -7.86
CA GLY A 86 -8.17 -5.68 -8.33
C GLY A 86 -9.41 -6.15 -9.09
N ASN A 87 -9.93 -5.23 -9.87
CA ASN A 87 -11.15 -5.44 -10.63
C ASN A 87 -11.02 -6.52 -11.72
N TYR A 88 -9.81 -6.73 -12.21
CA TYR A 88 -9.48 -7.82 -13.14
C TYR A 88 -9.93 -9.19 -12.64
N THR A 89 -9.83 -9.42 -11.33
CA THR A 89 -10.17 -10.71 -10.70
C THR A 89 -11.57 -11.19 -11.04
N SER A 90 -12.54 -10.28 -11.25
CA SER A 90 -13.94 -10.66 -11.48
C SER A 90 -14.20 -11.46 -12.73
N THR A 91 -13.29 -11.45 -13.70
CA THR A 91 -13.38 -12.28 -14.91
C THR A 91 -12.16 -13.15 -15.13
N PHE A 92 -11.24 -13.15 -14.19
CA PHE A 92 -10.03 -13.95 -14.23
C PHE A 92 -10.34 -15.45 -14.21
N ARG A 93 -9.70 -16.18 -15.13
CA ARG A 93 -9.65 -17.62 -15.20
C ARG A 93 -8.21 -18.05 -15.08
N TRP A 94 -7.81 -18.47 -13.89
CA TRP A 94 -6.41 -18.77 -13.61
C TRP A 94 -5.84 -19.87 -14.55
N GLU A 95 -6.69 -20.82 -15.00
CA GLU A 95 -6.31 -21.90 -15.92
C GLU A 95 -5.88 -21.38 -17.30
N ASP A 96 -6.43 -20.24 -17.75
CA ASP A 96 -6.05 -19.60 -19.01
C ASP A 96 -4.64 -18.97 -18.93
N SER A 97 -4.15 -18.72 -17.71
CA SER A 97 -2.89 -18.02 -17.46
C SER A 97 -1.69 -18.94 -17.19
N VAL A 98 -1.84 -20.25 -17.36
CA VAL A 98 -0.81 -21.25 -17.11
C VAL A 98 -0.53 -22.12 -18.32
N GLY A 99 0.60 -22.85 -18.32
CA GLY A 99 1.03 -23.71 -19.43
C GLY A 99 1.73 -22.94 -20.56
N PRO A 100 1.89 -23.56 -21.74
CA PRO A 100 2.58 -22.95 -22.87
C PRO A 100 1.88 -21.68 -23.37
N LYS A 101 2.61 -20.57 -23.47
CA LYS A 101 2.04 -19.24 -23.79
C LYS A 101 1.28 -19.23 -25.11
N GLU A 102 1.77 -19.94 -26.11
CA GLU A 102 1.16 -20.03 -27.45
C GLU A 102 -0.19 -20.77 -27.48
N LYS A 103 -0.53 -21.46 -26.40
CA LYS A 103 -1.81 -22.17 -26.23
C LYS A 103 -2.81 -21.40 -25.37
N ARG A 104 -2.36 -20.33 -24.72
CA ARG A 104 -3.22 -19.54 -23.84
C ARG A 104 -4.20 -18.67 -24.64
N PRO A 105 -5.48 -18.63 -24.27
CA PRO A 105 -6.48 -17.85 -25.00
C PRO A 105 -6.31 -16.35 -24.71
N ARG A 106 -6.54 -15.52 -25.71
CA ARG A 106 -6.79 -14.08 -25.48
C ARG A 106 -8.20 -13.89 -24.97
N ARG A 107 -8.38 -13.02 -23.98
CA ARG A 107 -9.67 -12.72 -23.36
C ARG A 107 -10.02 -11.25 -23.47
N ALA A 108 -11.31 -10.96 -23.60
CA ALA A 108 -11.84 -9.64 -23.35
C ALA A 108 -11.84 -9.42 -21.82
N GLU A 109 -10.98 -8.52 -21.37
CA GLU A 109 -10.93 -8.11 -19.98
C GLU A 109 -11.90 -6.94 -19.79
N VAL A 110 -12.98 -7.15 -19.06
CA VAL A 110 -14.13 -6.24 -19.04
C VAL A 110 -14.01 -5.12 -18.01
N ALA A 111 -13.22 -5.30 -16.95
CA ALA A 111 -13.04 -4.26 -15.94
C ALA A 111 -12.31 -3.05 -16.54
N TRP A 112 -11.26 -3.29 -17.31
CA TRP A 112 -10.44 -2.25 -17.93
C TRP A 112 -10.68 -2.09 -19.43
N GLN A 113 -11.57 -2.94 -20.00
CA GLN A 113 -11.95 -2.96 -21.42
C GLN A 113 -10.75 -3.15 -22.37
N CYS A 114 -9.87 -4.06 -21.98
CA CYS A 114 -8.65 -4.41 -22.67
C CYS A 114 -8.71 -5.83 -23.23
N ILE A 115 -7.72 -6.19 -24.06
CA ILE A 115 -7.44 -7.59 -24.40
C ILE A 115 -6.35 -8.09 -23.46
N GLU A 116 -6.68 -9.09 -22.64
CA GLU A 116 -5.68 -9.85 -21.91
C GLU A 116 -5.12 -10.97 -22.80
N THR A 117 -3.80 -10.95 -22.95
CA THR A 117 -3.10 -11.94 -23.81
C THR A 117 -2.74 -13.20 -23.06
N ASN A 118 -2.77 -13.18 -21.74
CA ASN A 118 -2.31 -14.24 -20.83
C ASN A 118 -0.83 -14.64 -21.03
N GLU A 119 -0.02 -13.80 -21.68
CA GLU A 119 1.43 -14.08 -21.83
C GLU A 119 2.18 -13.99 -20.50
N PHE A 120 1.66 -13.17 -19.59
CA PHE A 120 2.11 -13.08 -18.21
C PHE A 120 0.97 -13.55 -17.30
N GLY A 121 1.13 -14.70 -16.68
CA GLY A 121 0.13 -15.30 -15.84
C GLY A 121 0.66 -15.74 -14.48
N LEU A 122 -0.04 -16.67 -13.84
CA LEU A 122 0.27 -17.15 -12.50
C LEU A 122 1.72 -17.64 -12.36
N ASN A 123 2.20 -18.42 -13.34
CA ASN A 123 3.55 -18.99 -13.29
C ASN A 123 4.63 -17.93 -13.51
N GLU A 124 4.42 -17.00 -14.45
CA GLU A 124 5.34 -15.89 -14.68
C GLU A 124 5.40 -14.96 -13.46
N PHE A 125 4.26 -14.74 -12.81
CA PHE A 125 4.25 -13.95 -11.57
C PHE A 125 5.00 -14.65 -10.43
N ALA A 126 4.87 -15.97 -10.31
CA ALA A 126 5.64 -16.76 -9.35
C ALA A 126 7.16 -16.62 -9.60
N ASP A 127 7.60 -16.67 -10.86
CA ASP A 127 9.00 -16.50 -11.22
C ASP A 127 9.49 -15.07 -10.95
N TRP A 128 8.70 -14.08 -11.30
CA TRP A 128 9.01 -12.67 -11.04
C TRP A 128 9.11 -12.38 -9.54
N SER A 129 8.17 -12.89 -8.75
CA SER A 129 8.17 -12.73 -7.29
C SER A 129 9.41 -13.34 -6.63
N ARG A 130 9.85 -14.52 -7.10
CA ARG A 130 11.12 -15.13 -6.65
C ARG A 130 12.34 -14.26 -6.99
N LEU A 131 12.37 -13.64 -8.18
CA LEU A 131 13.44 -12.71 -8.56
C LEU A 131 13.47 -11.44 -7.69
N ASN A 132 12.29 -10.99 -7.25
CA ASN A 132 12.15 -9.86 -6.35
C ASN A 132 12.38 -10.23 -4.87
N GLY A 133 12.35 -11.54 -4.53
CA GLY A 133 12.48 -12.02 -3.15
C GLY A 133 11.22 -11.76 -2.31
N SER A 134 10.05 -11.72 -2.94
CA SER A 134 8.76 -11.47 -2.28
C SER A 134 7.81 -12.66 -2.38
N ASP A 135 6.94 -12.82 -1.37
CA ASP A 135 5.83 -13.77 -1.41
C ASP A 135 4.69 -13.28 -2.32
N VAL A 136 3.70 -14.12 -2.51
CA VAL A 136 2.49 -13.82 -3.29
C VAL A 136 1.26 -13.90 -2.40
N MET A 137 0.41 -12.87 -2.48
CA MET A 137 -0.97 -12.90 -2.01
C MET A 137 -1.88 -13.09 -3.22
N MET A 138 -2.37 -14.29 -3.41
CA MET A 138 -3.16 -14.66 -4.59
C MET A 138 -4.63 -14.30 -4.40
N THR A 139 -5.28 -13.76 -5.45
CA THR A 139 -6.72 -13.47 -5.42
C THR A 139 -7.47 -14.47 -6.28
N VAL A 140 -8.52 -15.09 -5.72
CA VAL A 140 -9.42 -16.00 -6.44
C VAL A 140 -10.71 -15.28 -6.84
N ASN A 141 -11.32 -15.71 -7.95
CA ASN A 141 -12.54 -15.12 -8.49
C ASN A 141 -13.80 -15.73 -7.85
N LEU A 142 -14.38 -15.05 -6.86
CA LEU A 142 -15.69 -15.38 -6.31
C LEU A 142 -16.81 -14.49 -6.85
N ALA A 143 -16.51 -13.62 -7.80
CA ALA A 143 -17.50 -12.73 -8.42
C ALA A 143 -18.34 -13.44 -9.51
N THR A 144 -17.65 -14.15 -10.43
CA THR A 144 -18.28 -14.85 -11.56
C THR A 144 -17.99 -16.36 -11.57
N ARG A 145 -17.15 -16.81 -10.66
CA ARG A 145 -16.81 -18.23 -10.45
C ARG A 145 -17.15 -18.63 -9.00
N GLY A 146 -16.58 -19.66 -8.47
CA GLY A 146 -17.05 -20.14 -7.19
C GLY A 146 -16.04 -21.00 -6.41
N VAL A 147 -16.60 -21.82 -5.52
CA VAL A 147 -15.83 -22.61 -4.54
C VAL A 147 -14.85 -23.57 -5.19
N LEU A 148 -15.28 -24.28 -6.26
CA LEU A 148 -14.45 -25.29 -6.91
C LEU A 148 -13.21 -24.68 -7.56
N GLU A 149 -13.40 -23.59 -8.32
CA GLU A 149 -12.30 -22.92 -9.01
C GLU A 149 -11.28 -22.32 -8.03
N ALA A 150 -11.77 -21.81 -6.89
CA ALA A 150 -10.88 -21.33 -5.83
C ALA A 150 -10.06 -22.47 -5.19
N MET A 151 -10.72 -23.58 -4.91
CA MET A 151 -10.08 -24.80 -4.39
C MET A 151 -9.07 -25.37 -5.39
N ASP A 152 -9.42 -25.46 -6.67
CA ASP A 152 -8.58 -25.98 -7.75
C ASP A 152 -7.31 -25.11 -7.93
N CYS A 153 -7.42 -23.79 -7.73
CA CYS A 153 -6.28 -22.89 -7.76
C CYS A 153 -5.30 -23.15 -6.60
N VAL A 154 -5.82 -23.43 -5.39
CA VAL A 154 -4.97 -23.83 -4.25
C VAL A 154 -4.32 -25.19 -4.53
N GLU A 155 -5.05 -26.15 -5.07
CA GLU A 155 -4.51 -27.45 -5.48
C GLU A 155 -3.34 -27.29 -6.47
N TYR A 156 -3.54 -26.47 -7.52
CA TYR A 156 -2.49 -26.18 -8.49
C TYR A 156 -1.26 -25.55 -7.83
N CYS A 157 -1.45 -24.58 -6.94
CA CYS A 157 -0.35 -23.81 -6.38
C CYS A 157 0.38 -24.53 -5.24
N ASN A 158 -0.34 -25.26 -4.39
CA ASN A 158 0.18 -25.67 -3.08
C ASN A 158 0.36 -27.17 -2.88
N LEU A 159 -0.33 -28.05 -3.63
CA LEU A 159 -0.11 -29.49 -3.47
C LEU A 159 1.15 -29.98 -4.18
N GLU A 160 1.84 -30.94 -3.56
CA GLU A 160 3.07 -31.53 -4.09
C GLU A 160 2.86 -32.20 -5.46
N GLY A 161 1.83 -33.04 -5.59
CA GLY A 161 1.52 -33.83 -6.79
C GLY A 161 0.52 -34.94 -6.47
N GLY A 162 0.18 -35.73 -7.48
CA GLY A 162 -0.73 -36.88 -7.34
C GLY A 162 -2.20 -36.54 -7.52
N THR A 163 -2.50 -35.28 -7.88
CA THR A 163 -3.84 -34.83 -8.27
C THR A 163 -3.78 -34.11 -9.61
N TYR A 164 -4.94 -33.95 -10.27
CA TYR A 164 -5.00 -33.39 -11.61
C TYR A 164 -4.30 -32.03 -11.73
N TRP A 165 -4.62 -31.07 -10.85
CA TRP A 165 -4.08 -29.72 -10.94
C TRP A 165 -2.61 -29.64 -10.48
N SER A 166 -2.24 -30.34 -9.44
CA SER A 166 -0.85 -30.38 -8.98
C SER A 166 0.09 -31.05 -10.00
N ASP A 167 -0.38 -32.13 -10.68
CA ASP A 167 0.38 -32.76 -11.72
C ASP A 167 0.42 -31.94 -13.01
N LEU A 168 -0.64 -31.15 -13.30
CA LEU A 168 -0.63 -30.18 -14.39
C LEU A 168 0.44 -29.11 -14.15
N ARG A 169 0.54 -28.51 -12.94
CA ARG A 169 1.64 -27.59 -12.59
C ARG A 169 2.99 -28.22 -12.87
N ARG A 170 3.20 -29.47 -12.44
CA ARG A 170 4.45 -30.20 -12.66
C ARG A 170 4.75 -30.39 -14.14
N SER A 171 3.73 -30.69 -14.95
CA SER A 171 3.86 -30.79 -16.40
C SER A 171 4.23 -29.47 -17.08
N HIS A 172 3.89 -28.34 -16.46
CA HIS A 172 4.30 -27.00 -16.89
C HIS A 172 5.72 -26.63 -16.46
N GLY A 173 6.48 -27.55 -15.84
CA GLY A 173 7.87 -27.35 -15.43
C GLY A 173 8.07 -26.90 -13.99
N TYR A 174 6.99 -26.70 -13.22
CA TYR A 174 7.05 -26.29 -11.81
C TYR A 174 6.86 -27.52 -10.91
N THR A 175 7.94 -28.27 -10.70
CA THR A 175 7.89 -29.53 -9.92
C THR A 175 7.54 -29.30 -8.45
N ALA A 176 8.14 -28.26 -7.82
CA ALA A 176 7.78 -27.85 -6.46
C ALA A 176 6.51 -27.00 -6.45
N PRO A 177 5.72 -27.02 -5.37
CA PRO A 177 4.63 -26.08 -5.16
C PRO A 177 5.08 -24.63 -5.20
N HIS A 178 4.20 -23.71 -5.60
CA HIS A 178 4.42 -22.29 -5.44
C HIS A 178 4.37 -21.89 -3.96
N GLY A 179 3.53 -22.57 -3.16
CA GLY A 179 3.45 -22.43 -1.71
C GLY A 179 2.82 -21.11 -1.26
N TYR A 180 1.79 -20.64 -1.94
CA TYR A 180 1.12 -19.39 -1.60
C TYR A 180 0.34 -19.51 -0.31
N ARG A 181 0.68 -18.67 0.67
CA ARG A 181 0.06 -18.72 1.99
C ARG A 181 -1.15 -17.78 2.13
N TYR A 182 -1.19 -16.65 1.43
CA TYR A 182 -2.21 -15.62 1.57
C TYR A 182 -3.12 -15.58 0.34
N TRP A 183 -4.46 -15.57 0.58
CA TRP A 183 -5.46 -15.71 -0.47
C TRP A 183 -6.60 -14.72 -0.28
N CYS A 184 -6.80 -13.79 -1.22
CA CYS A 184 -7.95 -12.91 -1.24
C CYS A 184 -9.15 -13.62 -1.85
N LEU A 185 -10.29 -13.53 -1.19
CA LEU A 185 -11.57 -14.11 -1.63
C LEU A 185 -12.33 -13.10 -2.48
N SER A 186 -11.85 -12.83 -3.70
CA SER A 186 -12.33 -11.82 -4.64
C SER A 186 -11.86 -10.39 -4.32
N ASN A 187 -12.51 -9.37 -4.93
CA ASN A 187 -12.14 -7.97 -4.86
C ASN A 187 -13.37 -7.07 -4.94
N GLU A 188 -13.49 -6.06 -4.06
CA GLU A 188 -14.48 -4.96 -4.12
C GLU A 188 -15.92 -5.38 -4.45
N ILE A 189 -16.40 -6.47 -3.87
CA ILE A 189 -17.71 -7.05 -4.16
C ILE A 189 -18.87 -6.13 -3.75
N ASP A 190 -18.61 -5.11 -2.93
CA ASP A 190 -19.54 -4.05 -2.55
C ASP A 190 -19.71 -2.99 -3.65
N GLY A 191 -18.75 -2.89 -4.59
CA GLY A 191 -18.66 -1.82 -5.58
C GLY A 191 -19.59 -2.02 -6.79
N PRO A 192 -20.37 -1.01 -7.21
CA PRO A 192 -21.28 -1.12 -8.37
C PRO A 192 -20.53 -1.21 -9.71
N TRP A 193 -19.23 -0.92 -9.74
CA TRP A 193 -18.37 -1.10 -10.92
C TRP A 193 -17.89 -2.54 -11.09
N GLN A 194 -18.01 -3.37 -10.05
CA GLN A 194 -17.50 -4.72 -10.02
C GLN A 194 -18.47 -5.69 -10.67
N VAL A 195 -18.02 -6.45 -11.67
CA VAL A 195 -18.81 -7.58 -12.21
C VAL A 195 -18.97 -8.63 -11.12
N GLY A 196 -20.20 -9.02 -10.84
CA GLY A 196 -20.51 -9.93 -9.74
C GLY A 196 -20.70 -9.24 -8.39
N GLN A 197 -20.93 -7.90 -8.38
CA GLN A 197 -21.36 -7.18 -7.17
C GLN A 197 -22.45 -7.95 -6.43
N SER A 198 -22.36 -7.98 -5.09
CA SER A 198 -23.27 -8.75 -4.25
C SER A 198 -23.60 -8.01 -2.95
N THR A 199 -24.56 -8.53 -2.20
CA THR A 199 -24.80 -8.12 -0.81
C THR A 199 -23.76 -8.75 0.11
N GLY A 200 -23.48 -8.10 1.26
CA GLY A 200 -22.54 -8.64 2.26
C GLY A 200 -22.91 -10.06 2.72
N THR A 201 -24.18 -10.34 2.96
CA THR A 201 -24.67 -11.67 3.35
C THR A 201 -24.40 -12.73 2.28
N ASN A 202 -24.79 -12.49 1.03
CA ASN A 202 -24.62 -13.48 -0.05
C ASN A 202 -23.14 -13.75 -0.33
N TYR A 203 -22.36 -12.68 -0.42
CA TYR A 203 -20.91 -12.79 -0.59
C TYR A 203 -20.24 -13.52 0.59
N GLY A 204 -20.58 -13.16 1.82
CA GLY A 204 -19.99 -13.77 3.02
C GLY A 204 -20.28 -15.29 3.10
N LEU A 205 -21.48 -15.74 2.71
CA LEU A 205 -21.80 -17.17 2.63
C LEU A 205 -20.94 -17.90 1.59
N LEU A 206 -20.76 -17.30 0.41
CA LEU A 206 -19.90 -17.86 -0.63
C LEU A 206 -18.43 -17.90 -0.20
N ALA A 207 -17.93 -16.81 0.36
CA ALA A 207 -16.56 -16.68 0.83
C ALA A 207 -16.25 -17.67 1.97
N ARG A 208 -17.21 -17.89 2.88
CA ARG A 208 -17.10 -18.91 3.94
C ARG A 208 -16.85 -20.30 3.36
N GLU A 209 -17.68 -20.74 2.39
CA GLU A 209 -17.56 -22.08 1.83
C GLU A 209 -16.29 -22.20 0.95
N ALA A 210 -15.90 -21.13 0.24
CA ALA A 210 -14.66 -21.10 -0.51
C ALA A 210 -13.44 -21.21 0.43
N SER A 211 -13.37 -20.39 1.47
CA SER A 211 -12.29 -20.45 2.46
C SER A 211 -12.18 -21.85 3.09
N LYS A 212 -13.31 -22.42 3.49
CA LYS A 212 -13.35 -23.77 4.05
C LYS A 212 -12.82 -24.82 3.09
N ALA A 213 -13.26 -24.80 1.82
CA ALA A 213 -12.80 -25.74 0.81
C ALA A 213 -11.29 -25.58 0.53
N MET A 214 -10.81 -24.34 0.39
CA MET A 214 -9.40 -24.02 0.18
C MET A 214 -8.53 -24.51 1.36
N LYS A 215 -8.97 -24.28 2.62
CA LYS A 215 -8.28 -24.74 3.84
C LYS A 215 -8.33 -26.26 4.04
N LEU A 216 -9.27 -26.96 3.41
CA LEU A 216 -9.28 -28.43 3.38
C LEU A 216 -8.23 -28.98 2.39
N VAL A 217 -7.86 -28.23 1.37
CA VAL A 217 -6.75 -28.56 0.46
C VAL A 217 -5.40 -28.26 1.11
N ASP A 218 -5.27 -27.07 1.71
CA ASP A 218 -4.06 -26.64 2.41
C ASP A 218 -4.46 -25.90 3.71
N PRO A 219 -4.30 -26.55 4.89
CA PRO A 219 -4.73 -25.98 6.17
C PRO A 219 -3.88 -24.79 6.65
N ASP A 220 -2.71 -24.57 6.07
CA ASP A 220 -1.78 -23.53 6.51
C ASP A 220 -2.06 -22.17 5.83
N ILE A 221 -2.97 -22.12 4.84
CA ILE A 221 -3.30 -20.87 4.16
C ILE A 221 -4.11 -19.92 5.06
N LYS A 222 -3.98 -18.64 4.74
CA LYS A 222 -4.70 -17.52 5.35
C LYS A 222 -5.57 -16.85 4.31
N THR A 223 -6.83 -16.60 4.66
CA THR A 223 -7.80 -16.03 3.73
C THR A 223 -8.21 -14.62 4.14
N VAL A 224 -8.42 -13.78 3.14
CA VAL A 224 -8.78 -12.37 3.25
C VAL A 224 -10.17 -12.18 2.67
N LEU A 225 -11.14 -11.82 3.51
CA LEU A 225 -12.52 -11.50 3.12
C LEU A 225 -12.54 -10.11 2.47
N ALA A 226 -13.16 -9.93 1.31
CA ALA A 226 -13.35 -8.61 0.74
C ALA A 226 -14.37 -7.81 1.57
N GLY A 227 -13.94 -6.68 2.08
CA GLY A 227 -14.77 -5.70 2.78
C GLY A 227 -15.01 -4.46 1.91
N SER A 228 -15.27 -3.33 2.57
CA SER A 228 -15.61 -2.08 1.88
C SER A 228 -14.46 -1.53 1.05
N SER A 229 -14.75 -1.22 -0.20
CA SER A 229 -13.81 -0.65 -1.19
C SER A 229 -13.46 0.83 -0.91
N SER A 230 -14.15 1.48 0.03
CA SER A 230 -13.87 2.84 0.48
C SER A 230 -14.64 3.13 1.78
N PRO A 231 -14.12 4.00 2.66
CA PRO A 231 -14.89 4.50 3.81
C PRO A 231 -16.13 5.29 3.43
N ASP A 232 -16.21 5.76 2.18
CA ASP A 232 -17.32 6.58 1.65
C ASP A 232 -18.37 5.73 0.90
N MET A 233 -18.24 4.40 0.89
CA MET A 233 -19.24 3.53 0.25
C MET A 233 -20.60 3.63 0.93
N PRO A 234 -21.68 3.80 0.19
CA PRO A 234 -23.03 3.82 0.77
C PRO A 234 -23.40 2.54 1.52
N SER A 235 -22.76 1.42 1.20
CA SER A 235 -22.93 0.12 1.85
C SER A 235 -22.13 -0.04 3.14
N PHE A 236 -21.17 0.85 3.43
CA PHE A 236 -20.42 0.83 4.68
C PHE A 236 -21.26 1.40 5.83
N PRO A 237 -21.32 0.80 7.04
CA PRO A 237 -20.60 -0.41 7.45
C PRO A 237 -21.39 -1.71 7.28
N ASP A 238 -22.62 -1.67 6.78
CA ASP A 238 -23.55 -2.81 6.77
C ASP A 238 -23.02 -3.98 5.95
N PHE A 239 -22.38 -3.71 4.80
CA PHE A 239 -21.77 -4.74 3.97
C PHE A 239 -20.72 -5.55 4.76
N ASP A 240 -19.81 -4.84 5.47
CA ASP A 240 -18.76 -5.49 6.26
C ASP A 240 -19.34 -6.32 7.40
N VAL A 241 -20.33 -5.77 8.11
CA VAL A 241 -21.02 -6.48 9.21
C VAL A 241 -21.65 -7.77 8.69
N ASP A 242 -22.38 -7.71 7.59
CA ASP A 242 -23.07 -8.87 7.02
C ASP A 242 -22.10 -9.93 6.50
N ALA A 243 -21.07 -9.51 5.76
CA ALA A 243 -20.07 -10.43 5.22
C ALA A 243 -19.30 -11.13 6.35
N MET A 244 -18.86 -10.37 7.36
CA MET A 244 -18.15 -10.93 8.52
C MET A 244 -19.04 -11.83 9.37
N ASN A 245 -20.31 -11.48 9.61
CA ASN A 245 -21.23 -12.37 10.34
C ASN A 245 -21.37 -13.75 9.67
N ALA A 246 -21.35 -13.78 8.32
CA ALA A 246 -21.46 -15.03 7.57
C ALA A 246 -20.16 -15.87 7.56
N ALA A 247 -18.98 -15.23 7.61
CA ALA A 247 -17.70 -15.88 7.35
C ALA A 247 -16.70 -15.85 8.53
N TRP A 248 -17.03 -15.24 9.66
CA TRP A 248 -16.12 -14.89 10.76
C TRP A 248 -15.08 -15.97 11.11
N ASP A 249 -15.53 -17.18 11.40
CA ASP A 249 -14.67 -18.26 11.89
C ASP A 249 -13.87 -18.98 10.77
N GLN A 250 -14.06 -18.58 9.52
CA GLN A 250 -13.39 -19.20 8.37
C GLN A 250 -12.32 -18.31 7.73
N VAL A 251 -12.33 -17.01 8.01
CA VAL A 251 -11.41 -16.04 7.38
C VAL A 251 -10.45 -15.46 8.42
N ASP A 252 -9.31 -14.96 7.99
CA ASP A 252 -8.25 -14.47 8.87
C ASP A 252 -8.12 -12.94 8.86
N TYR A 253 -8.52 -12.30 7.74
CA TYR A 253 -8.43 -10.86 7.53
C TYR A 253 -9.68 -10.32 6.85
N LEU A 254 -9.94 -9.02 7.04
CA LEU A 254 -10.87 -8.23 6.25
C LEU A 254 -10.09 -7.27 5.36
N SER A 255 -10.28 -7.36 4.04
CA SER A 255 -9.76 -6.40 3.08
C SER A 255 -10.55 -5.11 3.15
N VAL A 256 -9.87 -3.97 3.18
CA VAL A 256 -10.47 -2.64 3.03
C VAL A 256 -9.56 -1.77 2.16
N HIS A 257 -10.15 -0.84 1.40
CA HIS A 257 -9.43 0.01 0.48
C HIS A 257 -9.66 1.49 0.79
N ASN A 258 -8.70 2.33 0.46
CA ASN A 258 -8.89 3.78 0.45
C ASN A 258 -7.88 4.48 -0.46
N TYR A 259 -8.38 5.23 -1.42
CA TYR A 259 -7.61 6.13 -2.26
C TYR A 259 -7.91 7.58 -1.90
N ILE A 260 -6.89 8.42 -1.87
CA ILE A 260 -7.03 9.85 -1.61
C ILE A 260 -6.62 10.67 -2.83
N SER A 261 -7.26 11.82 -3.04
CA SER A 261 -7.04 12.64 -4.23
C SER A 261 -7.16 14.13 -3.94
N ASN A 262 -6.48 14.97 -4.76
CA ASN A 262 -6.61 16.42 -4.75
C ASN A 262 -7.34 16.95 -5.99
N LEU A 263 -8.47 16.34 -6.35
CA LEU A 263 -9.27 16.73 -7.54
C LEU A 263 -9.77 18.17 -7.52
N LYS A 264 -9.86 18.78 -6.34
CA LYS A 264 -10.35 20.17 -6.17
C LYS A 264 -9.23 21.21 -6.06
N GLY A 265 -7.95 20.77 -6.13
CA GLY A 265 -6.80 21.68 -5.99
C GLY A 265 -6.66 22.30 -4.59
N ASP A 266 -7.23 21.68 -3.55
CA ASP A 266 -7.22 22.15 -2.17
C ASP A 266 -6.19 21.34 -1.36
N THR A 267 -4.92 21.74 -1.45
CA THR A 267 -3.80 21.01 -0.86
C THR A 267 -3.91 20.88 0.67
N PRO A 268 -4.28 21.92 1.46
CA PRO A 268 -4.47 21.74 2.90
C PRO A 268 -5.50 20.67 3.26
N ASN A 269 -6.64 20.64 2.55
CA ASN A 269 -7.68 19.64 2.74
C ASN A 269 -7.20 18.25 2.30
N TYR A 270 -6.43 18.17 1.22
CA TYR A 270 -5.87 16.93 0.72
C TYR A 270 -4.89 16.29 1.72
N LEU A 271 -3.99 17.09 2.31
CA LEU A 271 -3.05 16.63 3.33
C LEU A 271 -3.72 16.16 4.63
N ALA A 272 -4.97 16.54 4.87
CA ALA A 272 -5.77 16.09 6.00
C ALA A 272 -6.50 14.75 5.76
N LYS A 273 -6.65 14.30 4.51
CA LYS A 273 -7.42 13.07 4.17
C LYS A 273 -6.96 11.79 4.86
N PRO A 274 -5.67 11.56 5.18
CA PRO A 274 -5.26 10.41 5.97
C PRO A 274 -5.94 10.29 7.35
N LEU A 275 -6.51 11.38 7.89
CA LEU A 275 -7.35 11.33 9.10
C LEU A 275 -8.64 10.53 8.89
N THR A 276 -9.19 10.51 7.67
CA THR A 276 -10.32 9.63 7.33
C THR A 276 -9.89 8.17 7.33
N THR A 277 -8.71 7.85 6.79
CA THR A 277 -8.15 6.50 6.85
C THR A 277 -7.95 6.03 8.29
N ASP A 278 -7.41 6.87 9.16
CA ASP A 278 -7.24 6.57 10.60
C ASP A 278 -8.59 6.27 11.27
N ARG A 279 -9.61 7.07 10.97
CA ARG A 279 -10.97 6.86 11.48
C ARG A 279 -11.57 5.55 10.95
N PHE A 280 -11.36 5.25 9.68
CA PHE A 280 -11.85 4.03 9.04
C PHE A 280 -11.28 2.78 9.71
N PHE A 281 -9.97 2.71 9.95
CA PHE A 281 -9.37 1.58 10.66
C PHE A 281 -9.96 1.40 12.07
N LYS A 282 -10.19 2.48 12.81
CA LYS A 282 -10.80 2.45 14.14
C LYS A 282 -12.26 1.99 14.10
N GLN A 283 -13.01 2.40 13.08
CA GLN A 283 -14.38 1.93 12.86
C GLN A 283 -14.41 0.42 12.60
N ILE A 284 -13.55 -0.08 11.69
CA ILE A 284 -13.42 -1.52 11.43
C ILE A 284 -13.01 -2.29 12.70
N GLY A 285 -12.04 -1.78 13.48
CA GLY A 285 -11.68 -2.39 14.78
C GLY A 285 -12.85 -2.47 15.76
N GLY A 286 -13.72 -1.46 15.75
CA GLY A 286 -14.99 -1.47 16.49
C GLY A 286 -15.95 -2.55 16.01
N LEU A 287 -16.08 -2.74 14.68
CA LEU A 287 -16.89 -3.81 14.10
C LEU A 287 -16.34 -5.19 14.45
N PHE A 288 -15.02 -5.40 14.42
CA PHE A 288 -14.40 -6.65 14.88
C PHE A 288 -14.79 -6.98 16.31
N SER A 289 -14.67 -6.01 17.20
CA SER A 289 -15.03 -6.18 18.61
C SER A 289 -16.51 -6.53 18.79
N TYR A 290 -17.38 -5.85 18.05
CA TYR A 290 -18.84 -6.11 18.07
C TYR A 290 -19.19 -7.52 17.59
N ILE A 291 -18.67 -7.94 16.43
CA ILE A 291 -19.01 -9.24 15.82
C ILE A 291 -18.41 -10.39 16.63
N LYS A 292 -17.17 -10.24 17.12
CA LYS A 292 -16.53 -11.21 18.01
C LYS A 292 -17.38 -11.46 19.27
N ALA A 293 -17.84 -10.39 19.91
CA ALA A 293 -18.70 -10.48 21.10
C ALA A 293 -20.06 -11.11 20.79
N LYS A 294 -20.71 -10.70 19.68
CA LYS A 294 -22.00 -11.23 19.23
C LYS A 294 -21.96 -12.73 18.95
N ASN A 295 -20.88 -13.21 18.34
CA ASN A 295 -20.70 -14.62 17.98
C ASN A 295 -20.09 -15.46 19.10
N HIS A 296 -19.76 -14.86 20.25
CA HIS A 296 -19.02 -15.52 21.34
C HIS A 296 -17.76 -16.23 20.84
N SER A 297 -17.10 -15.66 19.82
CA SER A 297 -15.95 -16.26 19.15
C SER A 297 -14.64 -15.94 19.89
N ALA A 298 -13.71 -16.92 19.92
CA ALA A 298 -12.34 -16.69 20.37
C ALA A 298 -11.42 -16.24 19.22
N HIS A 299 -11.92 -16.32 17.96
CA HIS A 299 -11.17 -15.96 16.78
C HIS A 299 -11.03 -14.44 16.63
N ASP A 300 -9.89 -13.98 16.14
CA ASP A 300 -9.62 -12.59 15.84
C ASP A 300 -9.43 -12.38 14.33
N LEU A 301 -9.99 -11.28 13.82
CA LEU A 301 -9.69 -10.77 12.49
C LEU A 301 -8.78 -9.55 12.58
N PHE A 302 -8.02 -9.34 11.51
CA PHE A 302 -7.18 -8.16 11.32
C PHE A 302 -7.49 -7.49 9.99
N ILE A 303 -7.08 -6.24 9.84
CA ILE A 303 -7.24 -5.50 8.61
C ILE A 303 -6.15 -5.90 7.61
N SER A 304 -6.56 -6.22 6.38
CA SER A 304 -5.76 -6.19 5.17
C SER A 304 -6.08 -4.91 4.41
N PHE A 305 -5.21 -3.90 4.49
CA PHE A 305 -5.33 -2.67 3.72
C PHE A 305 -4.63 -2.87 2.38
N ASP A 306 -5.21 -3.70 1.55
CA ASP A 306 -4.55 -4.28 0.38
C ASP A 306 -4.77 -3.53 -0.93
N GLU A 307 -5.44 -2.35 -0.84
CA GLU A 307 -5.36 -1.29 -1.85
C GLU A 307 -5.36 0.08 -1.20
N PHE A 308 -4.30 0.85 -1.42
CA PHE A 308 -4.23 2.25 -1.02
C PHE A 308 -3.21 3.01 -1.86
N ASN A 309 -3.50 4.25 -2.16
CA ASN A 309 -2.55 5.21 -2.74
C ASN A 309 -3.19 6.60 -2.86
N THR A 310 -2.45 7.52 -3.47
CA THR A 310 -2.99 8.72 -4.08
C THR A 310 -3.50 8.39 -5.48
N TRP A 311 -4.69 8.87 -5.85
CA TRP A 311 -5.30 8.59 -7.15
C TRP A 311 -6.12 9.78 -7.63
N HIS A 312 -5.73 10.40 -8.74
CA HIS A 312 -6.32 11.65 -9.24
C HIS A 312 -7.24 11.46 -10.46
N THR A 313 -7.14 10.34 -11.15
CA THR A 313 -8.01 10.09 -12.30
C THR A 313 -9.45 9.94 -11.85
N VAL A 314 -10.34 10.80 -12.36
CA VAL A 314 -11.79 10.63 -12.20
C VAL A 314 -12.21 9.47 -13.07
N SER A 315 -12.45 8.32 -12.45
CA SER A 315 -12.85 7.10 -13.14
C SER A 315 -14.10 7.28 -13.99
N GLY A 316 -14.12 6.72 -15.17
CA GLY A 316 -15.28 6.59 -16.05
C GLY A 316 -15.11 7.29 -17.40
N ASN A 317 -14.92 8.59 -17.44
CA ASN A 317 -14.92 9.32 -18.70
C ASN A 317 -13.62 9.14 -19.51
N GLU A 318 -12.45 9.09 -18.84
CA GLU A 318 -11.18 8.86 -19.54
C GLU A 318 -11.04 7.44 -20.11
N ARG A 319 -11.71 6.45 -19.50
CA ARG A 319 -11.77 5.09 -20.05
C ARG A 319 -12.49 5.03 -21.41
N MET A 320 -13.45 5.93 -21.64
CA MET A 320 -14.26 5.91 -22.86
C MET A 320 -13.59 6.59 -24.05
N GLU A 321 -12.58 7.43 -23.82
CA GLU A 321 -11.85 8.13 -24.89
C GLU A 321 -10.73 7.29 -25.50
N LYS A 322 -10.33 6.17 -24.87
CA LYS A 322 -9.29 5.26 -25.39
C LYS A 322 -9.91 4.13 -26.21
N PRO A 323 -9.19 3.63 -27.23
CA PRO A 323 -9.72 2.52 -28.03
C PRO A 323 -10.02 1.32 -27.13
N ARG A 324 -11.29 0.91 -27.12
CA ARG A 324 -11.69 -0.33 -26.48
C ARG A 324 -10.93 -1.51 -27.07
N TRP A 325 -10.60 -2.47 -26.22
CA TRP A 325 -9.96 -3.74 -26.65
C TRP A 325 -8.55 -3.57 -27.20
N GLY A 326 -7.84 -2.54 -26.73
CA GLY A 326 -6.40 -2.44 -26.91
C GLY A 326 -5.64 -3.39 -25.98
N ILE A 327 -4.44 -3.82 -26.40
CA ILE A 327 -3.52 -4.54 -25.51
C ILE A 327 -2.76 -3.51 -24.69
N ALA A 328 -2.80 -3.63 -23.37
CA ALA A 328 -2.08 -2.77 -22.43
C ALA A 328 -2.12 -1.27 -22.79
N PRO A 329 -3.30 -0.66 -22.94
CA PRO A 329 -3.36 0.78 -23.19
C PRO A 329 -2.86 1.55 -21.96
N PRO A 330 -2.29 2.77 -22.11
CA PRO A 330 -1.91 3.58 -20.96
C PRO A 330 -3.19 4.01 -20.21
N LEU A 331 -3.42 3.45 -19.05
CA LEU A 331 -4.55 3.71 -18.16
C LEU A 331 -4.06 4.14 -16.79
N LEU A 332 -4.74 5.12 -16.16
CA LEU A 332 -4.51 5.54 -14.78
C LEU A 332 -3.03 5.89 -14.50
N GLU A 333 -2.36 6.46 -15.49
CA GLU A 333 -0.97 6.87 -15.39
C GLU A 333 -0.88 8.33 -14.90
N ASP A 334 -1.39 8.60 -13.70
CA ASP A 334 -1.39 9.91 -13.09
C ASP A 334 0.02 10.42 -12.82
N THR A 335 0.22 11.73 -12.93
CA THR A 335 1.48 12.38 -12.54
C THR A 335 1.43 12.72 -11.06
N TYR A 336 2.30 12.10 -10.27
CA TYR A 336 2.41 12.37 -8.84
C TYR A 336 3.54 13.35 -8.54
N THR A 337 3.31 14.18 -7.52
CA THR A 337 4.09 15.38 -7.22
C THR A 337 4.60 15.37 -5.77
N MET A 338 5.23 16.47 -5.33
CA MET A 338 5.69 16.61 -3.96
C MET A 338 4.53 16.59 -2.95
N GLU A 339 3.37 17.18 -3.27
CA GLU A 339 2.21 17.13 -2.37
C GLU A 339 1.68 15.70 -2.19
N ASP A 340 1.75 14.88 -3.25
CA ASP A 340 1.37 13.46 -3.18
C ASP A 340 2.34 12.67 -2.32
N ALA A 341 3.62 13.00 -2.37
CA ALA A 341 4.62 12.38 -1.49
C ALA A 341 4.35 12.68 -0.01
N ALA A 342 3.93 13.91 0.31
CA ALA A 342 3.56 14.28 1.68
C ALA A 342 2.24 13.63 2.12
N ALA A 343 1.24 13.58 1.23
CA ALA A 343 -0.06 12.95 1.51
C ALA A 343 0.08 11.44 1.70
N LEU A 344 0.82 10.75 0.82
CA LEU A 344 1.14 9.33 0.98
C LEU A 344 1.97 9.10 2.24
N GLY A 345 2.96 9.95 2.53
CA GLY A 345 3.75 9.88 3.76
C GLY A 345 2.87 9.89 5.01
N SER A 346 1.86 10.77 5.06
CA SER A 346 0.87 10.80 6.14
C SER A 346 0.00 9.53 6.19
N MET A 347 -0.33 8.93 5.05
CA MET A 347 -1.05 7.64 5.00
C MET A 347 -0.19 6.50 5.54
N LEU A 348 1.10 6.46 5.18
CA LEU A 348 2.06 5.46 5.70
C LEU A 348 2.25 5.61 7.22
N ILE A 349 2.33 6.83 7.72
CA ILE A 349 2.33 7.13 9.17
C ILE A 349 1.04 6.60 9.82
N THR A 350 -0.10 6.77 9.17
CA THR A 350 -1.40 6.27 9.65
C THR A 350 -1.43 4.75 9.73
N ILE A 351 -0.86 4.04 8.75
CA ILE A 351 -0.74 2.56 8.79
C ILE A 351 0.11 2.13 10.00
N LEU A 352 1.28 2.74 10.22
CA LEU A 352 2.12 2.43 11.38
C LEU A 352 1.40 2.70 12.70
N ARG A 353 0.67 3.81 12.79
CA ARG A 353 -0.09 4.20 13.99
C ARG A 353 -1.25 3.26 14.33
N ASN A 354 -1.65 2.41 13.39
CA ASN A 354 -2.71 1.40 13.54
C ASN A 354 -2.19 -0.03 13.30
N CYS A 355 -0.89 -0.28 13.49
CA CYS A 355 -0.28 -1.59 13.21
C CYS A 355 -0.71 -2.70 14.19
N ASP A 356 -1.44 -2.36 15.25
CA ASP A 356 -2.15 -3.30 16.12
C ASP A 356 -3.36 -3.93 15.41
N LEU A 357 -4.06 -3.17 14.57
CA LEU A 357 -5.23 -3.59 13.79
C LEU A 357 -4.85 -3.99 12.35
N VAL A 358 -3.99 -3.21 11.68
CA VAL A 358 -3.57 -3.44 10.30
C VAL A 358 -2.37 -4.38 10.28
N LYS A 359 -2.50 -5.53 9.61
CA LYS A 359 -1.44 -6.55 9.52
C LYS A 359 -0.94 -6.78 8.11
N ILE A 360 -1.70 -6.38 7.10
CA ILE A 360 -1.31 -6.39 5.68
C ILE A 360 -1.56 -5.00 5.13
N ALA A 361 -0.62 -4.48 4.31
CA ALA A 361 -0.82 -3.25 3.57
C ALA A 361 -0.12 -3.34 2.20
N CYS A 362 -0.90 -3.30 1.11
CA CYS A 362 -0.38 -3.39 -0.25
C CYS A 362 -0.61 -2.08 -0.99
N MET A 363 0.47 -1.37 -1.28
CA MET A 363 0.40 -0.13 -2.05
C MET A 363 0.04 -0.42 -3.51
N SER A 364 -0.97 0.21 -4.04
CA SER A 364 -1.47 0.09 -5.41
C SER A 364 -0.87 1.17 -6.31
N GLU A 365 -0.39 0.89 -7.50
CA GLU A 365 0.14 -0.38 -7.97
C GLU A 365 1.65 -0.27 -8.10
N LEU A 366 2.29 -1.35 -8.55
CA LEU A 366 3.76 -1.37 -8.51
C LEU A 366 4.40 -0.60 -9.66
N CYS A 367 3.77 -0.58 -10.87
CA CYS A 367 4.33 0.04 -12.06
C CYS A 367 3.26 0.73 -12.92
N ASN A 368 3.56 1.90 -13.44
CA ASN A 368 2.76 2.75 -14.32
C ASN A 368 1.37 3.15 -13.78
N CYS A 369 0.45 2.21 -13.66
CA CYS A 369 -0.93 2.46 -13.29
C CYS A 369 -1.02 2.78 -11.78
N ILE A 370 -1.56 3.94 -11.40
CA ILE A 370 -1.63 4.41 -10.00
C ILE A 370 -0.29 4.25 -9.25
N SER A 371 0.84 4.31 -9.96
CA SER A 371 2.15 3.91 -9.45
C SER A 371 3.16 5.05 -9.44
N HIS A 372 4.18 4.85 -8.59
CA HIS A 372 5.30 5.77 -8.43
C HIS A 372 6.54 5.37 -9.27
N ILE A 373 6.49 4.22 -9.94
CA ILE A 373 7.50 3.77 -10.91
C ILE A 373 6.90 3.92 -12.31
N ARG A 374 7.61 4.62 -13.18
CA ARG A 374 7.19 4.90 -14.56
C ARG A 374 8.12 4.25 -15.54
N THR A 375 7.55 3.81 -16.66
CA THR A 375 8.30 3.29 -17.80
C THR A 375 7.86 3.96 -19.10
N ARG A 376 8.77 4.02 -20.04
CA ARG A 376 8.46 4.23 -21.45
C ARG A 376 8.62 2.89 -22.19
N THR A 377 7.65 2.53 -23.01
CA THR A 377 7.72 1.31 -23.85
C THR A 377 8.93 1.40 -24.77
N GLY A 378 9.80 0.39 -24.76
CA GLY A 378 11.08 0.37 -25.47
C GLY A 378 12.10 1.39 -24.95
N GLY A 379 11.87 2.05 -23.82
CA GLY A 379 12.70 3.11 -23.27
C GLY A 379 13.01 2.97 -21.79
N GLY A 380 13.42 4.07 -21.13
CA GLY A 380 13.86 4.08 -19.74
C GLY A 380 12.73 3.90 -18.73
N CYS A 381 13.13 3.90 -17.45
CA CYS A 381 12.23 3.97 -16.31
C CYS A 381 12.73 5.02 -15.30
N TRP A 382 11.82 5.59 -14.54
CA TRP A 382 12.11 6.59 -13.50
C TRP A 382 11.12 6.50 -12.35
N VAL A 383 11.39 7.22 -11.26
CA VAL A 383 10.50 7.23 -10.09
C VAL A 383 9.90 8.61 -9.87
N LEU A 384 8.66 8.65 -9.40
CA LEU A 384 7.94 9.84 -8.98
C LEU A 384 8.15 10.11 -7.48
N PRO A 385 7.93 11.35 -6.98
CA PRO A 385 8.25 11.72 -5.60
C PRO A 385 7.71 10.78 -4.50
N PRO A 386 6.46 10.25 -4.57
CA PRO A 386 5.94 9.36 -3.54
C PRO A 386 6.70 8.03 -3.39
N TYR A 387 7.43 7.59 -4.42
CA TYR A 387 8.31 6.43 -4.34
C TYR A 387 9.26 6.50 -3.14
N TYR A 388 9.83 7.69 -2.87
CA TYR A 388 10.77 7.86 -1.78
C TYR A 388 10.12 7.75 -0.40
N ALA A 389 8.88 8.22 -0.26
CA ALA A 389 8.13 8.05 0.99
C ALA A 389 7.93 6.56 1.30
N PHE A 390 7.50 5.77 0.30
CA PHE A 390 7.33 4.33 0.47
C PHE A 390 8.67 3.59 0.66
N LEU A 391 9.72 3.98 -0.06
CA LEU A 391 11.06 3.43 0.09
C LEU A 391 11.56 3.56 1.54
N HIS A 392 11.41 4.72 2.14
CA HIS A 392 11.87 4.96 3.51
C HIS A 392 10.98 4.21 4.52
N TYR A 393 9.65 4.23 4.31
CA TYR A 393 8.69 3.48 5.12
C TYR A 393 9.02 1.99 5.16
N SER A 394 9.24 1.38 4.00
CA SER A 394 9.52 -0.06 3.90
C SER A 394 10.87 -0.45 4.50
N ARG A 395 11.85 0.45 4.44
CA ARG A 395 13.19 0.21 5.00
C ARG A 395 13.25 0.37 6.51
N TYR A 396 12.61 1.41 7.05
CA TYR A 396 12.82 1.86 8.42
C TYR A 396 11.58 1.70 9.32
N GLY A 397 10.43 1.31 8.76
CA GLY A 397 9.18 1.13 9.50
C GLY A 397 9.09 -0.20 10.27
N ARG A 398 10.13 -1.04 10.22
CA ARG A 398 10.16 -2.36 10.87
C ARG A 398 10.61 -2.26 12.32
N GLY A 399 9.80 -2.75 13.26
CA GLY A 399 10.12 -2.69 14.68
C GLY A 399 8.89 -2.53 15.55
N VAL A 400 9.06 -1.95 16.73
CA VAL A 400 7.96 -1.64 17.67
C VAL A 400 7.55 -0.19 17.50
N VAL A 401 6.30 0.04 17.13
CA VAL A 401 5.73 1.38 17.06
C VAL A 401 5.48 1.91 18.47
N LEU A 402 5.94 3.13 18.74
CA LEU A 402 5.73 3.81 20.00
C LEU A 402 4.61 4.82 19.87
N ILE A 403 3.92 5.12 20.99
CA ILE A 403 2.82 6.08 21.06
C ILE A 403 3.40 7.43 21.54
N PRO A 404 3.63 8.42 20.65
CA PRO A 404 4.18 9.70 21.05
C PRO A 404 3.11 10.60 21.63
N ARG A 405 3.51 11.53 22.52
CA ARG A 405 2.73 12.71 22.81
C ARG A 405 3.19 13.86 21.90
N ILE A 406 2.30 14.34 21.06
CA ILE A 406 2.58 15.42 20.11
C ILE A 406 1.80 16.68 20.52
N ASP A 407 2.51 17.81 20.60
CA ASP A 407 1.95 19.15 20.68
C ASP A 407 2.37 19.92 19.42
N SER A 408 1.39 20.21 18.57
CA SER A 408 1.59 20.84 17.26
C SER A 408 0.57 21.96 17.05
N PRO A 409 0.95 23.08 16.45
CA PRO A 409 -0.01 24.01 15.90
C PRO A 409 -0.94 23.28 14.91
N LYS A 410 -2.16 23.80 14.75
CA LYS A 410 -3.22 23.17 13.96
C LYS A 410 -3.77 24.16 12.95
N TYR A 411 -4.44 23.61 11.93
CA TYR A 411 -5.19 24.38 10.94
C TYR A 411 -6.56 23.74 10.70
N ASP A 412 -7.46 24.53 10.14
CA ASP A 412 -8.74 24.05 9.63
C ASP A 412 -8.70 24.03 8.10
N SER A 413 -9.33 23.03 7.50
CA SER A 413 -9.54 22.92 6.07
C SER A 413 -11.01 22.78 5.77
N ARG A 414 -11.37 22.64 4.49
CA ARG A 414 -12.77 22.57 4.09
C ARG A 414 -13.57 21.45 4.81
N ASP A 415 -12.98 20.26 4.95
CA ASP A 415 -13.68 19.07 5.44
C ASP A 415 -13.15 18.60 6.82
N TYR A 416 -12.11 19.25 7.38
CA TYR A 416 -11.44 18.85 8.62
C TYR A 416 -11.14 20.05 9.51
N SER A 417 -11.36 19.89 10.80
CA SER A 417 -10.98 20.87 11.83
C SER A 417 -9.86 20.33 12.72
N ASP A 418 -9.11 21.25 13.33
CA ASP A 418 -8.04 20.91 14.28
C ASP A 418 -6.95 20.00 13.72
N VAL A 419 -6.65 20.08 12.42
CA VAL A 419 -5.62 19.26 11.76
C VAL A 419 -4.23 19.66 12.25
N PRO A 420 -3.44 18.78 12.87
CA PRO A 420 -2.09 19.13 13.28
C PRO A 420 -1.19 19.33 12.05
N TYR A 421 -0.36 20.39 12.09
CA TYR A 421 0.65 20.59 11.05
C TYR A 421 1.72 19.50 11.05
N LEU A 422 2.08 19.00 12.24
CA LEU A 422 2.96 17.83 12.35
C LEU A 422 2.15 16.55 12.34
N ASP A 423 2.42 15.67 11.38
CA ASP A 423 2.04 14.25 11.42
C ASP A 423 3.28 13.39 11.61
N ALA A 424 3.35 12.60 12.67
CA ALA A 424 4.55 11.83 12.95
C ALA A 424 4.29 10.55 13.74
N VAL A 425 5.16 9.55 13.55
CA VAL A 425 5.17 8.29 14.27
C VAL A 425 6.60 7.80 14.51
N PRO A 426 6.95 7.41 15.74
CA PRO A 426 8.23 6.80 16.05
C PRO A 426 8.16 5.27 16.01
N VAL A 427 9.23 4.64 15.50
CA VAL A 427 9.44 3.19 15.48
C VAL A 427 10.77 2.88 16.12
N GLN A 428 10.78 2.03 17.13
CA GLN A 428 11.99 1.44 17.69
C GLN A 428 12.36 0.21 16.86
N ASN A 429 13.45 0.34 16.11
CA ASN A 429 13.95 -0.71 15.23
C ASN A 429 14.73 -1.78 16.01
N ASP A 430 14.88 -2.98 15.43
CA ASP A 430 15.55 -4.11 16.08
C ASP A 430 17.05 -3.89 16.30
N ASP A 431 17.68 -2.98 15.54
CA ASP A 431 19.08 -2.56 15.72
C ASP A 431 19.28 -1.53 16.87
N GLY A 432 18.21 -1.23 17.61
CA GLY A 432 18.21 -0.27 18.71
C GLY A 432 18.12 1.20 18.26
N THR A 433 17.99 1.47 16.97
CA THR A 433 17.71 2.84 16.49
C THR A 433 16.24 3.21 16.74
N ILE A 434 15.96 4.51 16.85
CA ILE A 434 14.60 5.06 16.86
C ILE A 434 14.43 5.82 15.55
N THR A 435 13.50 5.40 14.72
CA THR A 435 13.15 6.10 13.48
C THR A 435 11.87 6.90 13.68
N VAL A 436 11.93 8.20 13.43
CA VAL A 436 10.77 9.10 13.44
C VAL A 436 10.43 9.45 12.00
N PHE A 437 9.26 9.02 11.54
CA PHE A 437 8.66 9.49 10.29
C PHE A 437 7.85 10.74 10.59
N ALA A 438 8.02 11.79 9.79
CA ALA A 438 7.33 13.05 10.02
C ALA A 438 6.98 13.77 8.71
N VAL A 439 5.78 14.35 8.68
CA VAL A 439 5.31 15.26 7.63
C VAL A 439 5.04 16.61 8.25
N ASN A 440 5.65 17.67 7.70
CA ASN A 440 5.21 19.03 7.92
C ASN A 440 4.14 19.38 6.87
N ARG A 441 2.89 19.52 7.29
CA ARG A 441 1.75 19.84 6.42
C ARG A 441 1.63 21.34 6.10
N SER A 442 2.40 22.22 6.76
CA SER A 442 2.38 23.65 6.41
C SER A 442 2.94 23.86 5.01
N LEU A 443 2.25 24.62 4.19
CA LEU A 443 2.69 24.95 2.83
C LEU A 443 3.71 26.09 2.81
N THR A 444 3.81 26.88 3.87
CA THR A 444 4.55 28.14 3.90
C THR A 444 5.53 28.25 5.05
N GLU A 445 5.33 27.51 6.14
CA GLU A 445 6.09 27.73 7.38
C GLU A 445 7.03 26.55 7.64
N LYS A 446 8.30 26.85 7.91
CA LYS A 446 9.22 25.91 8.50
C LYS A 446 8.74 25.53 9.90
N MET A 447 9.06 24.30 10.31
CA MET A 447 8.70 23.79 11.63
C MET A 447 9.94 23.32 12.37
N THR A 448 10.21 23.91 13.54
CA THR A 448 11.17 23.31 14.48
C THR A 448 10.49 22.18 15.24
N LEU A 449 10.87 20.96 14.93
CA LEU A 449 10.44 19.77 15.65
C LEU A 449 11.42 19.49 16.81
N ARG A 450 10.90 19.55 18.04
CA ARG A 450 11.65 19.23 19.27
C ARG A 450 11.26 17.85 19.77
N ILE A 451 12.22 16.90 19.80
CA ILE A 451 11.98 15.52 20.24
C ILE A 451 12.67 15.29 21.58
N GLU A 452 11.87 14.94 22.58
CA GLU A 452 12.32 14.53 23.90
C GLU A 452 12.17 12.99 24.06
N LEU A 453 13.26 12.30 24.40
CA LEU A 453 13.26 10.87 24.66
C LEU A 453 13.17 10.62 26.16
N ARG A 454 12.28 9.71 26.59
CA ARG A 454 12.10 9.31 27.98
C ARG A 454 12.22 7.82 28.16
N GLY A 455 12.76 7.37 29.28
CA GLY A 455 12.89 5.95 29.62
C GLY A 455 13.92 5.18 28.80
N PHE A 456 14.61 5.82 27.86
CA PHE A 456 15.70 5.20 27.10
C PHE A 456 17.03 5.31 27.83
N GLU A 457 17.79 4.22 27.87
CA GLU A 457 19.10 4.21 28.50
C GLU A 457 20.17 4.84 27.58
N GLY A 458 20.97 5.74 28.13
CA GLY A 458 22.07 6.43 27.44
C GLY A 458 21.61 7.55 26.51
N ASP A 459 22.57 8.25 25.94
CA ASP A 459 22.33 9.39 25.07
C ASP A 459 22.08 8.93 23.63
N TYR A 460 21.08 9.50 22.99
CA TYR A 460 20.76 9.28 21.59
C TYR A 460 21.15 10.50 20.76
N THR A 461 21.77 10.25 19.63
CA THR A 461 22.19 11.30 18.68
C THR A 461 21.60 11.06 17.30
N PRO A 462 21.42 12.11 16.48
CA PRO A 462 21.07 11.96 15.08
C PRO A 462 22.12 11.11 14.36
N ASN A 463 21.71 9.97 13.83
CA ASN A 463 22.54 9.11 13.00
C ASN A 463 22.34 9.41 11.51
N GLU A 464 21.10 9.70 11.17
CA GLU A 464 20.70 9.99 9.80
C GLU A 464 19.42 10.83 9.83
N TRP A 465 19.38 11.87 9.00
CA TRP A 465 18.13 12.57 8.69
C TRP A 465 17.99 12.71 7.19
N ILE A 466 16.94 12.14 6.66
CA ILE A 466 16.53 12.23 5.26
C ILE A 466 15.34 13.18 5.20
N THR A 467 15.41 14.20 4.36
CA THR A 467 14.32 15.14 4.13
C THR A 467 14.04 15.29 2.64
N MET A 468 12.79 15.48 2.28
CA MET A 468 12.35 15.74 0.91
C MET A 468 11.29 16.85 0.93
N SER A 469 11.53 17.90 0.16
CA SER A 469 10.64 19.04 -0.03
C SER A 469 10.96 19.70 -1.37
N HIS A 470 10.02 20.48 -1.90
CA HIS A 470 10.23 21.31 -3.08
C HIS A 470 9.42 22.60 -2.94
N PRO A 471 9.94 23.79 -3.38
CA PRO A 471 9.21 25.06 -3.30
C PRO A 471 7.87 25.06 -4.04
N ASP A 472 7.80 24.31 -5.15
CA ASP A 472 6.57 24.07 -5.88
C ASP A 472 5.95 22.74 -5.43
N PRO A 473 4.76 22.76 -4.78
CA PRO A 473 4.05 21.54 -4.38
C PRO A 473 3.73 20.57 -5.53
N LYS A 474 3.64 21.11 -6.75
CA LYS A 474 3.31 20.35 -7.97
C LYS A 474 4.56 19.85 -8.72
N ALA A 475 5.75 20.06 -8.17
CA ALA A 475 6.96 19.54 -8.76
C ALA A 475 6.95 18.01 -8.81
N THR A 476 7.39 17.45 -9.92
CA THR A 476 7.48 16.01 -10.14
C THR A 476 8.78 15.64 -10.86
N ASN A 477 9.04 14.35 -10.95
CA ASN A 477 10.13 13.79 -11.74
C ASN A 477 9.65 13.35 -13.12
N THR A 478 10.53 13.44 -14.09
CA THR A 478 10.32 12.98 -15.48
C THR A 478 11.51 12.15 -15.93
N GLU A 479 11.39 11.44 -17.05
CA GLU A 479 12.50 10.68 -17.62
C GLU A 479 13.75 11.57 -17.82
N ASP A 480 13.57 12.83 -18.30
CA ASP A 480 14.67 13.77 -18.54
C ASP A 480 15.19 14.44 -17.24
N ARG A 481 14.38 14.48 -16.19
CA ARG A 481 14.72 15.07 -14.89
C ARG A 481 14.30 14.13 -13.75
N PRO A 482 14.95 12.96 -13.63
CA PRO A 482 14.51 11.91 -12.69
C PRO A 482 14.77 12.24 -11.22
N ALA A 483 15.52 13.28 -10.91
CA ALA A 483 15.87 13.72 -9.56
C ALA A 483 15.42 15.15 -9.24
N ASN A 484 14.46 15.72 -9.98
CA ASN A 484 13.93 17.07 -9.74
C ASN A 484 13.38 17.20 -8.31
N VAL A 485 12.68 16.18 -7.82
CA VAL A 485 12.27 16.03 -6.42
C VAL A 485 12.91 14.76 -5.90
N SER A 486 13.87 14.90 -5.01
CA SER A 486 14.63 13.78 -4.45
C SER A 486 14.99 14.02 -2.99
N PRO A 487 15.19 12.96 -2.20
CA PRO A 487 15.65 13.08 -0.81
C PRO A 487 17.03 13.73 -0.72
N ARG A 488 17.22 14.52 0.32
CA ARG A 488 18.52 15.09 0.71
C ARG A 488 18.78 14.88 2.20
N LYS A 489 20.01 15.05 2.61
CA LYS A 489 20.38 15.01 4.02
C LYS A 489 19.91 16.29 4.71
N GLY A 490 19.28 16.16 5.87
CA GLY A 490 19.02 17.21 6.82
C GLY A 490 20.09 17.26 7.91
N THR A 491 20.04 18.30 8.74
CA THR A 491 20.90 18.49 9.92
C THR A 491 20.05 18.73 11.14
N ALA A 492 20.24 17.93 12.19
CA ALA A 492 19.55 18.08 13.46
C ALA A 492 20.58 18.34 14.57
N ASP A 493 20.24 19.23 15.49
CA ASP A 493 21.06 19.60 16.62
C ASP A 493 20.47 19.05 17.93
N ILE A 494 21.31 18.95 18.96
CA ILE A 494 20.86 18.62 20.31
C ILE A 494 21.05 19.84 21.20
N GLU A 495 19.96 20.34 21.75
CA GLU A 495 19.93 21.45 22.71
C GLU A 495 19.38 20.94 24.05
N ASP A 496 20.17 21.00 25.11
CA ASP A 496 19.77 20.56 26.46
C ASP A 496 19.18 19.12 26.49
N GLY A 497 19.74 18.20 25.70
CA GLY A 497 19.27 16.81 25.60
C GLY A 497 18.01 16.62 24.75
N ILE A 498 17.51 17.68 24.14
CA ILE A 498 16.37 17.67 23.22
C ILE A 498 16.89 17.74 21.79
N LEU A 499 16.45 16.82 20.95
CA LEU A 499 16.76 16.87 19.52
C LEU A 499 15.88 17.93 18.85
N CYS A 500 16.52 18.82 18.09
CA CYS A 500 15.86 19.88 17.32
C CYS A 500 16.14 19.68 15.83
N ALA A 501 15.07 19.63 15.03
CA ALA A 501 15.13 19.46 13.58
C ALA A 501 14.21 20.47 12.89
N ASP A 502 14.73 21.23 11.92
CA ASP A 502 13.95 22.22 11.17
C ASP A 502 13.39 21.60 9.89
N LEU A 503 12.12 21.23 9.92
CA LEU A 503 11.39 20.65 8.79
C LEU A 503 10.94 21.75 7.83
N ASP A 504 11.30 21.63 6.56
CA ASP A 504 10.83 22.56 5.53
C ASP A 504 9.29 22.52 5.39
N PRO A 505 8.68 23.56 4.80
CA PRO A 505 7.28 23.50 4.39
C PRO A 505 7.02 22.32 3.45
N LEU A 506 5.85 21.72 3.58
CA LEU A 506 5.41 20.57 2.77
C LEU A 506 6.53 19.54 2.59
N SER A 507 6.97 18.92 3.67
CA SER A 507 8.12 18.02 3.64
C SER A 507 7.80 16.63 4.20
N TRP A 508 8.44 15.62 3.62
CA TRP A 508 8.59 14.28 4.16
C TRP A 508 9.94 14.13 4.82
N ASN A 509 9.96 13.62 6.04
CA ASN A 509 11.17 13.52 6.85
C ASN A 509 11.29 12.15 7.51
N VAL A 510 12.51 11.63 7.58
CA VAL A 510 12.88 10.42 8.31
C VAL A 510 14.10 10.75 9.17
N ILE A 511 13.90 10.82 10.48
CA ILE A 511 14.95 11.14 11.45
C ILE A 511 15.28 9.87 12.21
N ARG A 512 16.54 9.42 12.11
CA ARG A 512 17.02 8.21 12.78
C ARG A 512 17.97 8.57 13.90
N LEU A 513 17.66 8.11 15.09
CA LEU A 513 18.40 8.34 16.31
C LEU A 513 19.11 7.06 16.73
N ARG A 514 20.38 7.16 17.04
CA ARG A 514 21.19 6.03 17.50
C ARG A 514 21.74 6.30 18.90
N ARG A 515 21.71 5.26 19.74
CA ARG A 515 22.36 5.30 21.03
C ARG A 515 23.87 5.48 20.84
N GLN A 516 24.48 6.44 21.57
CA GLN A 516 25.92 6.56 21.65
C GLN A 516 26.49 5.31 22.37
N LYS A 517 27.62 4.82 21.85
CA LYS A 517 28.30 3.66 22.45
C LYS A 517 29.07 4.07 23.69
#